data_487fcdd3fade2bb3525913ba7c07d8ee
#
_entry.id   487fcdd3fade2bb3525913ba7c07d8ee
#
_cell.length_a   1.000
_cell.length_b   1.000
_cell.length_c   1.000
_cell.angle_alpha   90.00
_cell.angle_beta   90.00
_cell.angle_gamma   90.00
#
_symmetry.space_group_name_H-M   'P 1'
#
loop_
_entity.id
_entity.type
_entity.pdbx_description
1 polymer ?
#
loop_
_entity_poly.entity_id
_entity_poly.type
_entity_poly.pdbx_seq_one_letter_code
_entity_poly.pdbx_strand_id
1 'polypeptide(L)'
;GVPSDPYLISIGNNVIIAVSVEFVTHDIFYHALNQTYSDLGKFYPHFDTITIEDNVCIGGFSKIMPGVVIGEGAIVAGGSVVTKDVPKGAIVGGNPAKIIGWTEDLAKRRIGENRINYTVSNDVEEVEKYYWEILPHNNN
;
A
#
# COMPACT_ATOMS: atom_id res chain seq x y z
N GLY A 1 10.24 -7.73 -3.90
CA GLY A 1 10.65 -8.80 -4.78
C GLY A 1 9.56 -9.16 -5.78
N VAL A 2 9.93 -9.86 -6.85
CA VAL A 2 8.94 -10.37 -7.80
C VAL A 2 8.10 -11.43 -7.08
N PRO A 3 6.76 -11.34 -7.10
CA PRO A 3 5.92 -12.35 -6.46
C PRO A 3 6.09 -13.72 -7.15
N SER A 4 5.89 -14.78 -6.38
CA SER A 4 5.99 -16.15 -6.91
C SER A 4 4.92 -16.45 -7.97
N ASP A 5 3.79 -15.77 -7.89
CA ASP A 5 2.63 -16.00 -8.74
C ASP A 5 2.17 -14.68 -9.42
N PRO A 6 3.01 -14.10 -10.30
CA PRO A 6 2.69 -12.79 -10.90
C PRO A 6 1.43 -12.81 -11.77
N TYR A 7 1.06 -13.96 -12.29
CA TYR A 7 -0.17 -14.17 -13.07
C TYR A 7 -1.46 -14.05 -12.25
N LEU A 8 -1.36 -13.99 -10.92
CA LEU A 8 -2.49 -13.74 -10.02
C LEU A 8 -2.64 -12.27 -9.63
N ILE A 9 -1.79 -11.40 -10.16
CA ILE A 9 -1.78 -9.97 -9.83
C ILE A 9 -2.13 -9.15 -11.06
N SER A 10 -3.16 -8.32 -10.92
CA SER A 10 -3.56 -7.33 -11.94
C SER A 10 -3.24 -5.94 -11.44
N ILE A 11 -2.53 -5.16 -12.24
CA ILE A 11 -2.14 -3.79 -11.91
C ILE A 11 -2.62 -2.86 -13.02
N GLY A 12 -3.38 -1.86 -12.65
CA GLY A 12 -3.91 -0.84 -13.55
C GLY A 12 -2.89 0.18 -14.03
N ASN A 13 -3.39 1.31 -14.54
CA ASN A 13 -2.56 2.38 -15.07
C ASN A 13 -2.17 3.38 -13.98
N ASN A 14 -1.00 4.01 -14.15
CA ASN A 14 -0.50 5.06 -13.23
C ASN A 14 -0.41 4.61 -11.77
N VAL A 15 -0.02 3.37 -11.55
CA VAL A 15 0.19 2.81 -10.21
C VAL A 15 1.64 3.02 -9.79
N ILE A 16 1.83 3.49 -8.58
CA ILE A 16 3.15 3.62 -7.96
C ILE A 16 3.26 2.65 -6.79
N ILE A 17 4.26 1.81 -6.86
CA ILE A 17 4.58 0.82 -5.83
C ILE A 17 5.96 1.16 -5.30
N ALA A 18 6.02 1.54 -4.03
CA ALA A 18 7.28 1.91 -3.40
C ALA A 18 8.15 0.68 -3.06
N VAL A 19 9.30 0.93 -2.48
CA VAL A 19 10.30 -0.10 -2.14
C VAL A 19 9.74 -1.17 -1.20
N SER A 20 10.13 -2.41 -1.43
CA SER A 20 9.84 -3.56 -0.54
C SER A 20 8.35 -3.81 -0.26
N VAL A 21 7.49 -3.50 -1.21
CA VAL A 21 6.09 -3.93 -1.16
C VAL A 21 6.02 -5.40 -1.55
N GLU A 22 5.28 -6.17 -0.76
CA GLU A 22 5.06 -7.60 -1.00
C GLU A 22 3.61 -7.88 -1.38
N PHE A 23 3.43 -8.67 -2.44
CA PHE A 23 2.14 -9.21 -2.85
C PHE A 23 2.08 -10.67 -2.46
N VAL A 24 1.17 -11.01 -1.55
CA VAL A 24 0.99 -12.35 -1.04
C VAL A 24 -0.23 -12.97 -1.72
N THR A 25 -0.01 -13.94 -2.60
CA THR A 25 -1.06 -14.56 -3.42
C THR A 25 -1.55 -15.89 -2.88
N HIS A 26 -0.83 -16.45 -1.90
CA HIS A 26 -1.21 -17.72 -1.27
C HIS A 26 -0.73 -17.78 0.18
N ASP A 27 -1.32 -18.69 0.93
CA ASP A 27 -0.88 -19.04 2.28
C ASP A 27 -0.44 -20.51 2.36
N ILE A 28 0.20 -20.85 3.49
CA ILE A 28 0.70 -22.19 3.78
C ILE A 28 -0.07 -22.86 4.93
N PHE A 29 -1.25 -22.36 5.26
CA PHE A 29 -2.02 -22.83 6.43
C PHE A 29 -2.50 -24.27 6.29
N TYR A 30 -2.62 -24.77 5.05
CA TYR A 30 -2.95 -26.15 4.76
C TYR A 30 -2.05 -27.14 5.53
N HIS A 31 -0.81 -26.78 5.81
CA HIS A 31 0.10 -27.63 6.56
C HIS A 31 -0.42 -27.90 8.00
N ALA A 32 -0.80 -26.84 8.70
CA ALA A 32 -1.38 -26.98 10.05
C ALA A 32 -2.73 -27.67 10.01
N LEU A 33 -3.57 -27.36 9.03
CA LEU A 33 -4.90 -27.95 8.89
C LEU A 33 -4.83 -29.46 8.64
N ASN A 34 -3.90 -29.91 7.80
CA ASN A 34 -3.71 -31.33 7.53
C ASN A 34 -3.21 -32.11 8.75
N GLN A 35 -2.45 -31.48 9.64
CA GLN A 35 -2.00 -32.11 10.89
C GLN A 35 -3.12 -32.22 11.94
N THR A 36 -3.99 -31.22 11.99
CA THR A 36 -4.99 -31.11 13.07
C THR A 36 -6.36 -31.67 12.68
N TYR A 37 -6.74 -31.49 11.40
CA TYR A 37 -8.11 -31.77 10.92
C TYR A 37 -8.12 -32.74 9.73
N SER A 38 -7.19 -33.67 9.69
CA SER A 38 -7.10 -34.67 8.61
C SER A 38 -8.35 -35.53 8.45
N ASP A 39 -9.16 -35.67 9.50
CA ASP A 39 -10.44 -36.37 9.50
C ASP A 39 -11.51 -35.66 8.66
N LEU A 40 -11.39 -34.35 8.45
CA LEU A 40 -12.28 -33.58 7.60
C LEU A 40 -11.97 -33.71 6.09
N GLY A 41 -10.78 -34.15 5.75
CA GLY A 41 -10.31 -34.29 4.39
C GLY A 41 -8.88 -33.76 4.20
N LYS A 42 -8.50 -33.54 2.96
CA LYS A 42 -7.18 -33.01 2.61
C LYS A 42 -7.28 -31.53 2.27
N PHE A 43 -6.40 -30.72 2.88
CA PHE A 43 -6.31 -29.30 2.64
C PHE A 43 -5.16 -29.00 1.69
N TYR A 44 -5.33 -27.96 0.87
CA TYR A 44 -4.38 -27.50 -0.15
C TYR A 44 -3.99 -26.05 0.11
N PRO A 45 -2.89 -25.55 -0.49
CA PRO A 45 -2.58 -24.12 -0.46
C PRO A 45 -3.77 -23.29 -0.96
N HIS A 46 -4.10 -22.24 -0.22
CA HIS A 46 -5.13 -21.29 -0.65
C HIS A 46 -4.49 -20.20 -1.49
N PHE A 47 -4.93 -20.08 -2.74
CA PHE A 47 -4.51 -19.04 -3.67
C PHE A 47 -5.66 -18.07 -3.93
N ASP A 48 -5.34 -16.80 -4.10
CA ASP A 48 -6.31 -15.82 -4.57
C ASP A 48 -5.62 -14.70 -5.35
N THR A 49 -6.42 -13.95 -6.10
CA THR A 49 -5.94 -12.83 -6.91
C THR A 49 -5.78 -11.57 -6.09
N ILE A 50 -4.93 -10.67 -6.57
CA ILE A 50 -4.82 -9.29 -6.08
C ILE A 50 -5.06 -8.37 -7.27
N THR A 51 -5.92 -7.38 -7.08
CA THR A 51 -6.23 -6.38 -8.10
C THR A 51 -5.90 -4.99 -7.58
N ILE A 52 -5.06 -4.30 -8.31
CA ILE A 52 -4.73 -2.90 -8.06
C ILE A 52 -5.34 -2.08 -9.20
N GLU A 53 -6.29 -1.23 -8.89
CA GLU A 53 -6.94 -0.38 -9.89
C GLU A 53 -6.07 0.83 -10.26
N ASP A 54 -6.58 1.70 -11.13
CA ASP A 54 -5.81 2.83 -11.64
C ASP A 54 -5.48 3.88 -10.56
N ASN A 55 -4.38 4.60 -10.75
CA ASN A 55 -3.99 5.76 -9.94
C ASN A 55 -3.75 5.46 -8.46
N VAL A 56 -3.38 4.24 -8.13
CA VAL A 56 -3.11 3.79 -6.77
C VAL A 56 -1.66 4.05 -6.38
N CYS A 57 -1.43 4.46 -5.14
CA CYS A 57 -0.10 4.52 -4.54
C CYS A 57 0.01 3.55 -3.37
N ILE A 58 1.06 2.72 -3.38
CA ILE A 58 1.34 1.78 -2.30
C ILE A 58 2.66 2.16 -1.64
N GLY A 59 2.58 2.59 -0.38
CA GLY A 59 3.73 2.96 0.43
C GLY A 59 4.67 1.78 0.72
N GLY A 60 5.95 2.08 0.88
CA GLY A 60 7.00 1.07 1.07
C GLY A 60 6.77 0.15 2.27
N PHE A 61 7.32 -1.05 2.18
CA PHE A 61 7.23 -2.09 3.22
C PHE A 61 5.80 -2.55 3.54
N SER A 62 4.84 -2.30 2.65
CA SER A 62 3.47 -2.79 2.80
C SER A 62 3.34 -4.22 2.28
N LYS A 63 2.37 -4.94 2.82
CA LYS A 63 1.97 -6.28 2.36
C LYS A 63 0.52 -6.25 1.90
N ILE A 64 0.27 -6.79 0.73
CA ILE A 64 -1.08 -6.92 0.17
C ILE A 64 -1.44 -8.40 0.19
N MET A 65 -2.49 -8.74 0.91
CA MET A 65 -2.87 -10.11 1.18
C MET A 65 -3.77 -10.69 0.07
N PRO A 66 -3.89 -12.04 -0.01
CA PRO A 66 -4.67 -12.69 -1.05
C PRO A 66 -6.14 -12.22 -1.07
N GLY A 67 -6.69 -12.04 -2.25
CA GLY A 67 -8.10 -11.67 -2.47
C GLY A 67 -8.39 -10.17 -2.42
N VAL A 68 -7.40 -9.33 -2.13
CA VAL A 68 -7.59 -7.88 -1.97
C VAL A 68 -7.75 -7.18 -3.31
N VAL A 69 -8.73 -6.28 -3.37
CA VAL A 69 -8.89 -5.28 -4.43
C VAL A 69 -8.58 -3.91 -3.84
N ILE A 70 -7.61 -3.20 -4.42
CA ILE A 70 -7.33 -1.81 -4.06
C ILE A 70 -7.99 -0.89 -5.09
N GLY A 71 -8.97 -0.14 -4.64
CA GLY A 71 -9.81 0.72 -5.47
C GLY A 71 -9.08 1.90 -6.07
N GLU A 72 -9.60 2.39 -7.20
CA GLU A 72 -9.03 3.51 -7.95
C GLU A 72 -8.70 4.71 -7.07
N GLY A 73 -7.52 5.28 -7.26
CA GLY A 73 -7.07 6.49 -6.55
C GLY A 73 -6.79 6.29 -5.06
N ALA A 74 -6.79 5.07 -4.56
CA ALA A 74 -6.51 4.79 -3.16
C ALA A 74 -5.01 4.95 -2.84
N ILE A 75 -4.73 5.16 -1.57
CA ILE A 75 -3.38 5.22 -1.02
C ILE A 75 -3.26 4.19 0.10
N VAL A 76 -2.21 3.39 0.04
CA VAL A 76 -1.80 2.52 1.13
C VAL A 76 -0.60 3.16 1.82
N ALA A 77 -0.75 3.53 3.09
CA ALA A 77 0.35 4.09 3.87
C ALA A 77 1.47 3.04 4.08
N GLY A 78 2.72 3.50 4.13
CA GLY A 78 3.87 2.62 4.28
C GLY A 78 3.79 1.72 5.52
N GLY A 79 4.32 0.50 5.42
CA GLY A 79 4.34 -0.47 6.50
C GLY A 79 2.98 -1.10 6.83
N SER A 80 1.99 -0.97 5.95
CA SER A 80 0.65 -1.49 6.18
C SER A 80 0.52 -2.96 5.77
N VAL A 81 -0.38 -3.68 6.44
CA VAL A 81 -0.81 -5.03 6.04
C VAL A 81 -2.28 -4.97 5.62
N VAL A 82 -2.52 -4.99 4.31
CA VAL A 82 -3.85 -4.85 3.73
C VAL A 82 -4.50 -6.23 3.62
N THR A 83 -5.51 -6.46 4.42
CA THR A 83 -6.21 -7.75 4.53
C THR A 83 -7.62 -7.73 3.95
N LYS A 84 -8.14 -6.56 3.61
CA LYS A 84 -9.48 -6.34 3.07
C LYS A 84 -9.43 -5.37 1.90
N ASP A 85 -10.46 -5.39 1.06
CA ASP A 85 -10.60 -4.45 -0.04
C ASP A 85 -10.50 -3.00 0.43
N VAL A 86 -9.84 -2.20 -0.37
CA VAL A 86 -9.67 -0.76 -0.12
C VAL A 86 -10.63 -0.01 -1.04
N PRO A 87 -11.57 0.77 -0.49
CA PRO A 87 -12.51 1.54 -1.30
C PRO A 87 -11.81 2.57 -2.19
N LYS A 88 -12.43 2.90 -3.32
CA LYS A 88 -12.00 3.99 -4.20
C LYS A 88 -11.74 5.26 -3.41
N GLY A 89 -10.58 5.86 -3.61
CA GLY A 89 -10.20 7.12 -2.96
C GLY A 89 -9.93 7.04 -1.46
N ALA A 90 -9.90 5.85 -0.88
CA ALA A 90 -9.57 5.70 0.54
C ALA A 90 -8.05 5.75 0.79
N ILE A 91 -7.67 6.22 1.96
CA ILE A 91 -6.34 6.07 2.50
C ILE A 91 -6.43 5.05 3.63
N VAL A 92 -5.66 3.98 3.51
CA VAL A 92 -5.59 2.94 4.54
C VAL A 92 -4.19 2.87 5.15
N GLY A 93 -4.11 2.46 6.40
CA GLY A 93 -2.84 2.31 7.09
C GLY A 93 -2.93 1.39 8.30
N GLY A 94 -1.80 0.84 8.70
CA GLY A 94 -1.66 -0.01 9.88
C GLY A 94 -1.66 -1.51 9.57
N ASN A 95 -1.64 -2.31 10.64
CA ASN A 95 -1.69 -3.77 10.60
C ASN A 95 -2.70 -4.30 11.64
N PRO A 96 -3.86 -4.85 11.23
CA PRO A 96 -4.40 -4.81 9.87
C PRO A 96 -4.71 -3.37 9.43
N ALA A 97 -4.58 -3.09 8.14
CA ALA A 97 -4.84 -1.76 7.60
C ALA A 97 -6.32 -1.38 7.79
N LYS A 98 -6.53 -0.13 8.17
CA LYS A 98 -7.84 0.49 8.36
C LYS A 98 -7.92 1.78 7.56
N ILE A 99 -9.12 2.23 7.23
CA ILE A 99 -9.33 3.55 6.63
C ILE A 99 -8.90 4.61 7.65
N ILE A 100 -7.92 5.44 7.26
CA ILE A 100 -7.41 6.54 8.08
C ILE A 100 -7.68 7.91 7.47
N GLY A 101 -8.25 7.95 6.29
CA GLY A 101 -8.61 9.18 5.60
C GLY A 101 -9.06 8.94 4.17
N TRP A 102 -9.20 10.04 3.45
CA TRP A 102 -9.64 10.05 2.05
C TRP A 102 -8.70 10.92 1.22
N THR A 103 -8.41 10.46 0.01
CA THR A 103 -7.47 11.15 -0.89
C THR A 103 -7.98 12.53 -1.31
N GLU A 104 -9.28 12.72 -1.43
CA GLU A 104 -9.86 14.03 -1.73
C GLU A 104 -9.53 15.05 -0.65
N ASP A 105 -9.67 14.70 0.62
CA ASP A 105 -9.34 15.59 1.74
C ASP A 105 -7.83 15.87 1.81
N LEU A 106 -7.02 14.87 1.55
CA LEU A 106 -5.57 15.02 1.46
C LEU A 106 -5.18 15.97 0.32
N ALA A 107 -5.80 15.82 -0.84
CA ALA A 107 -5.55 16.68 -1.99
C ALA A 107 -5.91 18.14 -1.70
N LYS A 108 -7.09 18.40 -1.13
CA LYS A 108 -7.54 19.74 -0.73
C LYS A 108 -6.59 20.39 0.27
N ARG A 109 -6.07 19.62 1.22
CA ARG A 109 -5.11 20.12 2.20
C ARG A 109 -3.77 20.44 1.56
N ARG A 110 -3.25 19.58 0.70
CA ARG A 110 -1.91 19.73 0.11
C ARG A 110 -1.84 20.72 -1.03
N ILE A 111 -2.92 20.93 -1.78
CA ILE A 111 -2.90 21.91 -2.87
C ILE A 111 -2.64 23.35 -2.37
N GLY A 112 -3.00 23.65 -1.13
CA GLY A 112 -2.72 24.93 -0.49
C GLY A 112 -1.31 25.05 0.13
N GLU A 113 -0.55 23.96 0.16
CA GLU A 113 0.79 23.96 0.74
C GLU A 113 1.80 24.59 -0.22
N ASN A 114 2.50 25.65 0.22
CA ASN A 114 3.59 26.25 -0.53
C ASN A 114 4.88 25.51 -0.21
N ARG A 115 5.22 24.51 -1.04
CA ARG A 115 6.37 23.64 -0.85
C ARG A 115 7.38 23.81 -2.00
N ILE A 116 8.67 23.74 -1.66
CA ILE A 116 9.72 23.63 -2.65
C ILE A 116 9.60 22.26 -3.37
N ASN A 117 9.76 22.29 -4.70
CA ASN A 117 9.75 21.05 -5.47
C ASN A 117 11.14 20.42 -5.48
N TYR A 118 11.35 19.44 -4.62
CA TYR A 118 12.62 18.76 -4.49
C TYR A 118 13.11 18.12 -5.81
N THR A 119 12.18 17.64 -6.65
CA THR A 119 12.56 16.98 -7.90
C THR A 119 13.12 17.94 -8.95
N VAL A 120 12.86 19.22 -8.80
CA VAL A 120 13.34 20.28 -9.72
C VAL A 120 14.56 21.00 -9.15
N SER A 121 14.68 21.10 -7.82
CA SER A 121 15.83 21.75 -7.18
C SER A 121 17.01 20.78 -7.09
N ASN A 122 18.15 21.17 -7.68
CA ASN A 122 19.43 20.48 -7.53
C ASN A 122 20.30 21.10 -6.43
N ASP A 123 19.82 22.14 -5.76
CA ASP A 123 20.53 22.82 -4.69
C ASP A 123 20.15 22.24 -3.34
N VAL A 124 21.00 21.36 -2.83
CA VAL A 124 20.79 20.67 -1.54
C VAL A 124 20.74 21.67 -0.38
N GLU A 125 21.57 22.70 -0.39
CA GLU A 125 21.61 23.72 0.67
C GLU A 125 20.31 24.52 0.72
N GLU A 126 19.74 24.86 -0.43
CA GLU A 126 18.43 25.53 -0.51
C GLU A 126 17.31 24.65 0.05
N VAL A 127 17.27 23.38 -0.33
CA VAL A 127 16.28 22.42 0.15
C VAL A 127 16.41 22.23 1.66
N GLU A 128 17.61 22.02 2.16
CA GLU A 128 17.91 21.82 3.57
C GLU A 128 17.49 23.05 4.41
N LYS A 129 17.87 24.24 3.95
CA LYS A 129 17.46 25.48 4.60
C LYS A 129 15.95 25.66 4.65
N TYR A 130 15.25 25.36 3.54
CA TYR A 130 13.81 25.47 3.47
C TYR A 130 13.13 24.57 4.50
N TYR A 131 13.51 23.30 4.53
CA TYR A 131 12.82 22.32 5.39
C TYR A 131 13.19 22.41 6.87
N TRP A 132 14.38 22.85 7.20
CA TRP A 132 14.81 22.91 8.61
C TRP A 132 14.69 24.29 9.26
N GLU A 133 14.81 25.35 8.47
CA GLU A 133 14.84 26.72 9.02
C GLU A 133 13.60 27.55 8.68
N ILE A 134 13.03 27.39 7.48
CA ILE A 134 11.97 28.26 6.97
C ILE A 134 10.60 27.66 7.17
N LEU A 135 10.42 26.36 6.84
CA LEU A 135 9.13 25.69 6.96
C LEU A 135 8.73 25.50 8.42
N PRO A 136 7.55 25.98 8.83
CA PRO A 136 7.08 25.71 10.18
C PRO A 136 6.89 24.21 10.41
N HIS A 137 7.50 23.67 11.44
CA HIS A 137 7.24 22.30 11.88
C HIS A 137 5.95 22.27 12.67
N ASN A 138 4.93 21.62 12.14
CA ASN A 138 3.75 21.29 12.91
C ASN A 138 4.14 20.21 13.92
N ASN A 139 4.27 20.60 15.17
CA ASN A 139 4.36 19.65 16.27
C ASN A 139 2.98 18.98 16.42
N ASN A 140 2.79 17.86 15.76
CA ASN A 140 1.66 16.97 16.01
C ASN A 140 2.08 15.92 17.04
#